data_e79d9e325f16024ab3d87925b568ea3a
#
_entry.id   e79d9e325f16024ab3d87925b568ea3a
#
_cell.length_a   1.000
_cell.length_b   1.000
_cell.length_c   1.000
_cell.angle_alpha   90.00
_cell.angle_beta   90.00
_cell.angle_gamma   90.00
#
_symmetry.space_group_name_H-M   'P 1'
#
loop_
_entity.id
_entity.type
_entity.pdbx_description
1 polymer ?
#
loop_
_entity_poly.entity_id
_entity_poly.type
_entity_poly.pdbx_seq_one_letter_code
_entity_poly.pdbx_strand_id
1 'polypeptide(L)'
;RLTWYPAVGPLPPRWGYDYQVYGWTPDGEQVLFRSLRDAGGGVETKVYTVPRTGGLPQALPMPNSGAADFSPDGSKVVYSPLFRDFRHWKRYQGGWAQNLFIFDLTSYDVEPVSHSVRTERDPMWIGDTIYFVSDRDDRLNIYSFDPETGSVDQVTHSDPWDVRWPSTDHQGRIVYELDGQLHVLDVNTGADQAVTITVPDDGLWKRPRRISVADDISDFDVSPKGERAAFVARGEIFTAPIEKGPTRNLTRSSGADDHSAAWSPDGKHIAYISDATGEDEIWVVDQAGKGNAKKITDGHAAQLRNPVWSPDSTRIAFADIYGKLFVVTVATGAEVEVADDIYGQMFGYEWSPDSGHLAFFLNNETGVFR
;
A
#
# COMPACT_ATOMS: atom_id res chain seq x y z
N ARG A 1 5.21 -22.17 22.60
CA ARG A 1 5.61 -22.67 21.29
C ARG A 1 5.07 -24.09 21.13
N LEU A 2 4.27 -24.34 20.09
CA LEU A 2 3.62 -25.63 19.85
C LEU A 2 4.38 -26.50 18.84
N THR A 3 5.08 -25.88 17.87
CA THR A 3 5.88 -26.58 16.87
C THR A 3 7.33 -26.11 16.86
N TRP A 4 8.27 -26.97 16.44
CA TRP A 4 9.72 -26.71 16.42
C TRP A 4 10.30 -26.76 15.00
N TYR A 5 9.45 -26.96 14.01
CA TYR A 5 9.88 -26.94 12.62
C TYR A 5 10.28 -25.52 12.20
N PRO A 6 11.43 -25.34 11.56
CA PRO A 6 11.83 -24.03 11.05
C PRO A 6 10.90 -23.57 9.94
N ALA A 7 10.68 -22.29 9.81
CA ALA A 7 9.97 -21.73 8.67
C ALA A 7 10.74 -22.04 7.38
N VAL A 8 10.02 -22.47 6.36
CA VAL A 8 10.56 -22.81 5.05
C VAL A 8 10.02 -21.81 4.02
N GLY A 9 10.91 -21.33 3.16
CA GLY A 9 10.52 -20.49 2.05
C GLY A 9 11.64 -19.54 1.61
N PRO A 10 11.70 -19.20 0.34
CA PRO A 10 12.77 -18.36 -0.22
C PRO A 10 12.61 -16.88 0.09
N LEU A 11 11.50 -16.47 0.67
CA LEU A 11 11.14 -15.07 0.86
C LEU A 11 10.93 -14.72 2.34
N PRO A 12 11.14 -13.45 2.71
CA PRO A 12 10.91 -12.98 4.06
C PRO A 12 9.49 -13.28 4.57
N PRO A 13 9.30 -13.34 5.90
CA PRO A 13 8.00 -13.68 6.53
C PRO A 13 6.81 -12.82 6.09
N ARG A 14 7.06 -11.62 5.58
CA ARG A 14 6.03 -10.70 5.08
C ARG A 14 5.10 -11.27 3.99
N TRP A 15 5.47 -12.38 3.36
CA TRP A 15 4.70 -13.00 2.30
C TRP A 15 3.76 -14.10 2.79
N GLY A 16 3.80 -14.45 4.08
CA GLY A 16 2.93 -15.46 4.67
C GLY A 16 3.05 -16.85 4.02
N TYR A 17 4.23 -17.20 3.51
CA TYR A 17 4.39 -18.43 2.73
C TYR A 17 4.36 -19.70 3.54
N ASP A 18 4.77 -19.67 4.80
CA ASP A 18 4.86 -20.89 5.61
C ASP A 18 3.75 -20.93 6.66
N TYR A 19 4.01 -20.55 7.87
CA TYR A 19 3.05 -20.71 8.95
C TYR A 19 1.99 -19.60 8.97
N GLN A 20 0.73 -20.03 8.92
CA GLN A 20 -0.43 -19.19 9.20
C GLN A 20 -1.39 -19.96 10.11
N VAL A 21 -1.73 -19.39 11.26
CA VAL A 21 -2.76 -19.92 12.15
C VAL A 21 -4.12 -19.43 11.65
N TYR A 22 -5.07 -20.35 11.56
CA TYR A 22 -6.44 -20.05 11.13
C TYR A 22 -7.48 -20.12 12.25
N GLY A 23 -7.27 -20.99 13.23
CA GLY A 23 -8.22 -21.14 14.33
C GLY A 23 -7.95 -22.36 15.17
N TRP A 24 -9.02 -22.96 15.64
CA TRP A 24 -9.05 -24.12 16.52
C TRP A 24 -9.97 -25.18 15.96
N THR A 25 -9.73 -26.43 16.36
CA THR A 25 -10.76 -27.48 16.19
C THR A 25 -11.99 -27.16 17.04
N PRO A 26 -13.19 -27.61 16.66
CA PRO A 26 -14.43 -27.29 17.38
C PRO A 26 -14.43 -27.68 18.86
N ASP A 27 -13.68 -28.71 19.24
CA ASP A 27 -13.47 -29.15 20.62
C ASP A 27 -12.49 -28.28 21.41
N GLY A 28 -11.80 -27.32 20.75
CA GLY A 28 -10.79 -26.43 21.35
C GLY A 28 -9.49 -27.13 21.76
N GLU A 29 -9.26 -28.37 21.38
CA GLU A 29 -8.09 -29.15 21.81
C GLU A 29 -6.88 -29.03 20.86
N GLN A 30 -7.10 -28.59 19.61
CA GLN A 30 -6.03 -28.43 18.63
C GLN A 30 -6.09 -27.09 17.91
N VAL A 31 -4.92 -26.58 17.52
CA VAL A 31 -4.76 -25.38 16.70
C VAL A 31 -4.69 -25.79 15.23
N LEU A 32 -5.52 -25.14 14.41
CA LEU A 32 -5.53 -25.28 12.96
C LEU A 32 -4.54 -24.29 12.33
N PHE A 33 -3.64 -24.77 11.50
CA PHE A 33 -2.65 -23.92 10.84
C PHE A 33 -2.18 -24.51 9.51
N ARG A 34 -1.64 -23.65 8.67
CA ARG A 34 -1.00 -23.99 7.40
C ARG A 34 0.51 -24.12 7.56
N SER A 35 1.14 -25.02 6.78
CA SER A 35 2.59 -25.09 6.67
C SER A 35 3.03 -25.67 5.32
N LEU A 36 4.27 -25.32 4.93
CA LEU A 36 5.00 -25.88 3.79
C LEU A 36 5.85 -27.11 4.16
N ARG A 37 5.77 -27.62 5.39
CA ARG A 37 6.69 -28.64 5.92
C ARG A 37 6.81 -29.91 5.09
N ASP A 38 5.76 -30.30 4.39
CA ASP A 38 5.72 -31.47 3.54
C ASP A 38 5.66 -31.12 2.04
N ALA A 39 5.87 -29.86 1.70
CA ALA A 39 5.96 -29.42 0.33
C ALA A 39 7.33 -29.83 -0.24
N GLY A 40 7.37 -30.72 -1.21
CA GLY A 40 8.58 -31.24 -1.84
C GLY A 40 9.40 -30.21 -2.63
N GLY A 41 9.61 -29.01 -2.07
CA GLY A 41 10.34 -27.89 -2.68
C GLY A 41 9.47 -26.92 -3.45
N GLY A 42 8.13 -27.10 -3.45
CA GLY A 42 7.16 -26.21 -4.08
C GLY A 42 6.61 -25.15 -3.15
N VAL A 43 5.63 -24.42 -3.65
CA VAL A 43 4.83 -23.42 -2.92
C VAL A 43 3.48 -24.00 -2.46
N GLU A 44 3.35 -25.31 -2.45
CA GLU A 44 2.12 -26.02 -2.11
C GLU A 44 2.01 -26.18 -0.60
N THR A 45 1.00 -25.57 -0.02
CA THR A 45 0.74 -25.65 1.42
C THR A 45 -0.28 -26.72 1.75
N LYS A 46 -0.20 -27.23 2.98
CA LYS A 46 -1.22 -28.10 3.59
C LYS A 46 -1.66 -27.52 4.93
N VAL A 47 -2.86 -27.89 5.32
CA VAL A 47 -3.42 -27.55 6.62
C VAL A 47 -3.14 -28.68 7.60
N TYR A 48 -2.74 -28.31 8.80
CA TYR A 48 -2.36 -29.18 9.91
C TYR A 48 -3.14 -28.83 11.16
N THR A 49 -3.29 -29.79 12.03
CA THR A 49 -3.64 -29.55 13.44
C THR A 49 -2.48 -29.88 14.36
N VAL A 50 -2.39 -29.21 15.49
CA VAL A 50 -1.42 -29.50 16.56
C VAL A 50 -2.11 -29.37 17.91
N PRO A 51 -1.92 -30.32 18.86
CA PRO A 51 -2.50 -30.21 20.19
C PRO A 51 -2.08 -28.92 20.90
N ARG A 52 -2.98 -28.27 21.63
CA ARG A 52 -2.69 -27.06 22.42
C ARG A 52 -1.62 -27.26 23.49
N THR A 53 -1.37 -28.49 23.87
CA THR A 53 -0.30 -28.88 24.80
C THR A 53 1.05 -29.07 24.10
N GLY A 54 1.10 -28.93 22.76
CA GLY A 54 2.25 -29.25 21.92
C GLY A 54 2.26 -30.71 21.48
N GLY A 55 3.19 -31.02 20.58
CA GLY A 55 3.32 -32.37 20.03
C GLY A 55 3.66 -32.33 18.55
N LEU A 56 3.47 -33.48 17.88
CA LEU A 56 3.66 -33.55 16.43
C LEU A 56 2.40 -33.11 15.71
N PRO A 57 2.50 -32.11 14.80
CA PRO A 57 1.39 -31.72 13.95
C PRO A 57 0.97 -32.88 13.04
N GLN A 58 -0.34 -32.93 12.78
CA GLN A 58 -0.94 -33.89 11.86
C GLN A 58 -1.53 -33.16 10.67
N ALA A 59 -1.19 -33.59 9.46
CA ALA A 59 -1.81 -33.06 8.24
C ALA A 59 -3.26 -33.54 8.17
N LEU A 60 -4.18 -32.67 7.80
CA LEU A 60 -5.53 -33.10 7.41
C LEU A 60 -5.45 -33.89 6.10
N PRO A 61 -6.30 -34.94 5.92
CA PRO A 61 -6.27 -35.82 4.75
C PRO A 61 -6.92 -35.13 3.51
N MET A 62 -6.52 -33.90 3.22
CA MET A 62 -7.10 -33.09 2.18
C MET A 62 -6.04 -32.60 1.18
N PRO A 63 -6.45 -32.14 0.00
CA PRO A 63 -5.54 -31.57 -1.01
C PRO A 63 -4.75 -30.38 -0.50
N ASN A 64 -3.93 -29.78 -1.39
CA ASN A 64 -3.27 -28.51 -1.13
C ASN A 64 -4.30 -27.48 -0.66
N SER A 65 -3.97 -26.80 0.42
CA SER A 65 -4.91 -25.93 1.11
C SER A 65 -4.22 -24.70 1.71
N GLY A 66 -4.86 -23.57 1.53
CA GLY A 66 -4.55 -22.30 2.17
C GLY A 66 -5.42 -22.09 3.41
N ALA A 67 -6.18 -20.98 3.44
CA ALA A 67 -7.10 -20.69 4.54
C ALA A 67 -8.16 -21.78 4.69
N ALA A 68 -8.50 -22.11 5.93
CA ALA A 68 -9.46 -23.16 6.24
C ALA A 68 -10.15 -22.94 7.58
N ASP A 69 -11.36 -23.46 7.71
CA ASP A 69 -12.13 -23.49 8.95
C ASP A 69 -12.97 -24.75 9.04
N PHE A 70 -13.22 -25.24 10.26
CA PHE A 70 -14.03 -26.43 10.49
C PHE A 70 -15.53 -26.14 10.54
N SER A 71 -16.35 -27.12 10.11
CA SER A 71 -17.76 -27.16 10.49
C SER A 71 -17.89 -27.29 12.02
N PRO A 72 -18.99 -26.83 12.64
CA PRO A 72 -19.17 -26.90 14.09
C PRO A 72 -19.09 -28.30 14.68
N ASP A 73 -19.49 -29.31 13.90
CA ASP A 73 -19.40 -30.74 14.28
C ASP A 73 -18.03 -31.39 13.99
N GLY A 74 -17.14 -30.63 13.30
CA GLY A 74 -15.81 -31.10 12.95
C GLY A 74 -15.75 -32.16 11.84
N SER A 75 -16.87 -32.46 11.17
CA SER A 75 -16.91 -33.45 10.10
C SER A 75 -16.43 -32.95 8.75
N LYS A 76 -16.50 -31.64 8.54
CA LYS A 76 -16.13 -30.95 7.28
C LYS A 76 -15.18 -29.82 7.50
N VAL A 77 -14.50 -29.41 6.44
CA VAL A 77 -13.59 -28.25 6.42
C VAL A 77 -13.91 -27.40 5.18
N VAL A 78 -14.22 -26.12 5.37
CA VAL A 78 -14.22 -25.16 4.28
C VAL A 78 -12.80 -24.63 4.07
N TYR A 79 -12.32 -24.59 2.83
CA TYR A 79 -10.93 -24.23 2.55
C TYR A 79 -10.74 -23.60 1.18
N SER A 80 -9.64 -22.86 1.01
CA SER A 80 -9.12 -22.43 -0.29
C SER A 80 -7.94 -23.32 -0.69
N PRO A 81 -7.87 -23.86 -1.92
CA PRO A 81 -6.69 -24.59 -2.40
C PRO A 81 -5.46 -23.68 -2.60
N LEU A 82 -5.65 -22.37 -2.64
CA LEU A 82 -4.58 -21.39 -2.83
C LEU A 82 -4.26 -20.65 -1.54
N PHE A 83 -2.96 -20.57 -1.21
CA PHE A 83 -2.46 -19.94 0.03
C PHE A 83 -2.17 -18.44 -0.08
N ARG A 84 -2.63 -17.77 -1.11
CA ARG A 84 -2.37 -16.35 -1.41
C ARG A 84 -3.10 -15.40 -0.47
N ASP A 85 -2.75 -15.39 0.81
CA ASP A 85 -3.31 -14.45 1.78
C ASP A 85 -2.81 -13.02 1.54
N PHE A 86 -1.60 -12.89 0.98
CA PHE A 86 -1.01 -11.62 0.52
C PHE A 86 -1.05 -11.52 -1.00
N ARG A 87 -1.70 -10.48 -1.53
CA ARG A 87 -1.82 -10.23 -2.97
C ARG A 87 -1.54 -8.77 -3.30
N HIS A 88 -0.96 -8.54 -4.49
CA HIS A 88 -0.75 -7.21 -5.04
C HIS A 88 -1.86 -6.76 -6.00
N TRP A 89 -2.78 -7.68 -6.34
CA TRP A 89 -3.82 -7.43 -7.33
C TRP A 89 -5.21 -7.45 -6.71
N LYS A 90 -6.12 -6.70 -7.31
CA LYS A 90 -7.56 -6.73 -7.05
C LYS A 90 -8.29 -7.19 -8.30
N ARG A 91 -9.48 -7.74 -8.14
CA ARG A 91 -10.40 -8.12 -9.23
C ARG A 91 -9.78 -9.06 -10.24
N TYR A 92 -8.79 -9.81 -9.85
CA TYR A 92 -8.11 -10.76 -10.73
C TYR A 92 -9.03 -11.91 -11.08
N GLN A 93 -9.10 -12.25 -12.39
CA GLN A 93 -9.82 -13.40 -12.91
C GLN A 93 -8.83 -14.31 -13.63
N GLY A 94 -8.64 -15.50 -13.11
CA GLY A 94 -7.71 -16.46 -13.68
C GLY A 94 -7.32 -17.54 -12.67
N GLY A 95 -6.37 -18.41 -13.01
CA GLY A 95 -6.00 -19.59 -12.23
C GLY A 95 -5.44 -19.33 -10.83
N TRP A 96 -5.15 -18.08 -10.48
CA TRP A 96 -4.74 -17.67 -9.13
C TRP A 96 -5.85 -16.97 -8.34
N ALA A 97 -7.06 -16.88 -8.86
CA ALA A 97 -8.23 -16.46 -8.09
C ALA A 97 -8.51 -17.52 -7.02
N GLN A 98 -8.69 -17.08 -5.78
CA GLN A 98 -9.02 -17.99 -4.70
C GLN A 98 -10.50 -18.33 -4.78
N ASN A 99 -10.81 -19.62 -4.71
CA ASN A 99 -12.15 -20.15 -4.58
C ASN A 99 -12.23 -20.98 -3.32
N LEU A 100 -13.42 -21.16 -2.78
CA LEU A 100 -13.65 -21.95 -1.58
C LEU A 100 -14.34 -23.27 -1.93
N PHE A 101 -13.93 -24.30 -1.19
CA PHE A 101 -14.47 -25.66 -1.29
C PHE A 101 -14.78 -26.18 0.10
N ILE A 102 -15.75 -27.08 0.19
CA ILE A 102 -16.07 -27.87 1.38
C ILE A 102 -15.48 -29.26 1.16
N PHE A 103 -14.66 -29.71 2.10
CA PHE A 103 -14.09 -31.06 2.13
C PHE A 103 -14.73 -31.85 3.25
N ASP A 104 -15.28 -33.02 2.93
CA ASP A 104 -15.79 -33.98 3.92
C ASP A 104 -14.67 -34.88 4.38
N LEU A 105 -14.38 -34.89 5.69
CA LEU A 105 -13.27 -35.63 6.30
C LEU A 105 -13.53 -37.17 6.37
N THR A 106 -14.75 -37.60 6.11
CA THR A 106 -15.15 -39.03 6.16
C THR A 106 -15.21 -39.62 4.77
N SER A 107 -15.94 -38.98 3.84
CA SER A 107 -16.11 -39.47 2.47
C SER A 107 -14.99 -39.05 1.53
N TYR A 108 -14.26 -37.96 1.89
CA TYR A 108 -13.24 -37.30 1.08
C TYR A 108 -13.84 -36.61 -0.16
N ASP A 109 -15.14 -36.37 -0.16
CA ASP A 109 -15.81 -35.60 -1.22
C ASP A 109 -15.44 -34.10 -1.13
N VAL A 110 -15.44 -33.44 -2.29
CA VAL A 110 -15.14 -32.03 -2.40
C VAL A 110 -16.26 -31.32 -3.17
N GLU A 111 -16.83 -30.30 -2.57
CA GLU A 111 -17.88 -29.49 -3.18
C GLU A 111 -17.48 -28.00 -3.23
N PRO A 112 -17.72 -27.28 -4.32
CA PRO A 112 -17.46 -25.84 -4.35
C PRO A 112 -18.48 -25.07 -3.49
N VAL A 113 -18.02 -24.02 -2.79
CA VAL A 113 -18.90 -23.10 -2.06
C VAL A 113 -19.75 -22.29 -3.05
N SER A 114 -19.15 -21.80 -4.13
CA SER A 114 -19.86 -21.12 -5.20
C SER A 114 -19.16 -21.30 -6.54
N HIS A 115 -19.77 -20.80 -7.61
CA HIS A 115 -19.20 -20.83 -8.96
C HIS A 115 -18.77 -19.43 -9.44
N SER A 116 -18.33 -18.57 -8.50
CA SER A 116 -17.83 -17.24 -8.82
C SER A 116 -16.50 -17.30 -9.57
N VAL A 117 -16.33 -16.45 -10.58
CA VAL A 117 -15.05 -16.19 -11.23
C VAL A 117 -14.19 -15.18 -10.45
N ARG A 118 -14.76 -14.59 -9.41
CA ARG A 118 -14.12 -13.64 -8.52
C ARG A 118 -13.49 -14.34 -7.32
N THR A 119 -12.70 -13.60 -6.58
CA THR A 119 -12.05 -14.12 -5.38
C THR A 119 -13.07 -14.46 -4.30
N GLU A 120 -12.85 -15.60 -3.66
CA GLU A 120 -13.48 -16.03 -2.41
C GLU A 120 -12.38 -16.47 -1.45
N ARG A 121 -12.31 -15.85 -0.27
CA ARG A 121 -11.22 -16.07 0.68
C ARG A 121 -11.68 -15.90 2.13
N ASP A 122 -10.77 -16.23 3.04
CA ASP A 122 -10.94 -16.07 4.48
C ASP A 122 -12.26 -16.73 4.98
N PRO A 123 -12.43 -18.03 4.78
CA PRO A 123 -13.65 -18.72 5.17
C PRO A 123 -13.81 -18.79 6.69
N MET A 124 -15.05 -18.62 7.16
CA MET A 124 -15.44 -18.70 8.56
C MET A 124 -16.75 -19.47 8.67
N TRP A 125 -16.75 -20.61 9.36
CA TRP A 125 -17.95 -21.43 9.52
C TRP A 125 -18.64 -21.13 10.84
N ILE A 126 -19.81 -20.51 10.81
CA ILE A 126 -20.57 -20.10 12.01
C ILE A 126 -21.95 -20.75 11.97
N GLY A 127 -22.23 -21.67 12.88
CA GLY A 127 -23.47 -22.47 12.86
C GLY A 127 -23.63 -23.21 11.55
N ASP A 128 -24.75 -23.03 10.86
CA ASP A 128 -25.07 -23.70 9.60
C ASP A 128 -24.61 -22.86 8.37
N THR A 129 -23.95 -21.74 8.57
CA THR A 129 -23.61 -20.77 7.51
C THR A 129 -22.10 -20.59 7.38
N ILE A 130 -21.60 -20.55 6.15
CA ILE A 130 -20.21 -20.20 5.84
C ILE A 130 -20.14 -18.73 5.45
N TYR A 131 -19.34 -17.95 6.17
CA TYR A 131 -19.03 -16.57 5.84
C TYR A 131 -17.66 -16.50 5.16
N PHE A 132 -17.50 -15.60 4.20
CA PHE A 132 -16.25 -15.43 3.48
C PHE A 132 -16.15 -14.04 2.87
N VAL A 133 -14.95 -13.64 2.46
CA VAL A 133 -14.72 -12.36 1.77
C VAL A 133 -14.66 -12.58 0.26
N SER A 134 -15.36 -11.74 -0.49
CA SER A 134 -15.37 -11.78 -1.97
C SER A 134 -15.37 -10.37 -2.57
N ASP A 135 -14.71 -10.23 -3.74
CA ASP A 135 -14.70 -9.01 -4.55
C ASP A 135 -15.70 -9.10 -5.75
N ARG A 136 -16.76 -9.93 -5.63
CA ARG A 136 -17.74 -10.16 -6.72
C ARG A 136 -18.49 -8.91 -7.15
N ASP A 137 -18.65 -7.94 -6.26
CA ASP A 137 -19.25 -6.62 -6.51
C ASP A 137 -18.20 -5.49 -6.51
N ASP A 138 -16.99 -5.80 -7.00
CA ASP A 138 -15.87 -4.89 -7.18
C ASP A 138 -15.19 -4.37 -5.89
N ARG A 139 -15.70 -4.76 -4.71
CA ARG A 139 -15.08 -4.50 -3.40
C ARG A 139 -15.04 -5.79 -2.59
N LEU A 140 -14.01 -5.92 -1.75
CA LEU A 140 -13.99 -7.03 -0.80
C LEU A 140 -15.02 -6.74 0.29
N ASN A 141 -16.06 -7.53 0.31
CA ASN A 141 -17.12 -7.53 1.31
C ASN A 141 -17.32 -8.93 1.88
N ILE A 142 -17.97 -9.03 3.05
CA ILE A 142 -18.37 -10.31 3.63
C ILE A 142 -19.63 -10.79 2.97
N TYR A 143 -19.63 -12.06 2.60
CA TYR A 143 -20.77 -12.82 2.05
C TYR A 143 -21.06 -14.01 2.94
N SER A 144 -22.29 -14.47 2.92
CA SER A 144 -22.73 -15.73 3.54
C SER A 144 -23.07 -16.76 2.46
N PHE A 145 -22.86 -18.02 2.77
CA PHE A 145 -23.25 -19.16 1.96
C PHE A 145 -23.98 -20.16 2.85
N ASP A 146 -25.14 -20.58 2.41
CA ASP A 146 -25.92 -21.65 3.03
C ASP A 146 -25.63 -22.98 2.30
N PRO A 147 -24.97 -23.95 2.97
CA PRO A 147 -24.63 -25.22 2.35
C PRO A 147 -25.85 -26.12 2.00
N GLU A 148 -27.04 -25.90 2.61
CA GLU A 148 -28.22 -26.68 2.31
C GLU A 148 -28.92 -26.19 1.05
N THR A 149 -29.04 -24.87 0.89
CA THR A 149 -29.75 -24.26 -0.23
C THR A 149 -28.84 -23.86 -1.39
N GLY A 150 -27.54 -23.70 -1.13
CA GLY A 150 -26.57 -23.19 -2.08
C GLY A 150 -26.68 -21.68 -2.32
N SER A 151 -27.46 -20.94 -1.50
CA SER A 151 -27.63 -19.50 -1.65
C SER A 151 -26.39 -18.73 -1.16
N VAL A 152 -26.10 -17.63 -1.84
CA VAL A 152 -25.03 -16.70 -1.47
C VAL A 152 -25.62 -15.31 -1.34
N ASP A 153 -25.46 -14.68 -0.17
CA ASP A 153 -25.99 -13.36 0.11
C ASP A 153 -24.86 -12.40 0.57
N GLN A 154 -24.95 -11.14 0.17
CA GLN A 154 -24.00 -10.11 0.62
C GLN A 154 -24.40 -9.63 2.03
N VAL A 155 -23.42 -9.64 2.96
CA VAL A 155 -23.63 -9.27 4.36
C VAL A 155 -23.16 -7.86 4.66
N THR A 156 -22.01 -7.46 4.12
CA THR A 156 -21.51 -6.08 4.26
C THR A 156 -21.52 -5.35 2.92
N HIS A 157 -21.67 -4.02 2.94
CA HIS A 157 -21.77 -3.18 1.76
C HIS A 157 -20.79 -2.01 1.81
N SER A 158 -19.52 -2.30 2.09
CA SER A 158 -18.47 -1.30 2.21
C SER A 158 -18.10 -0.70 0.85
N ASP A 159 -17.98 0.63 0.80
CA ASP A 159 -17.49 1.43 -0.33
C ASP A 159 -16.93 2.76 0.22
N PRO A 160 -15.74 3.21 -0.19
CA PRO A 160 -14.84 2.65 -1.22
C PRO A 160 -13.84 1.61 -0.69
N TRP A 161 -13.81 1.30 0.60
CA TRP A 161 -12.79 0.48 1.25
C TRP A 161 -13.11 -1.00 1.23
N ASP A 162 -12.07 -1.83 1.19
CA ASP A 162 -12.18 -3.29 1.23
C ASP A 162 -12.23 -3.78 2.67
N VAL A 163 -13.10 -4.75 2.95
CA VAL A 163 -13.03 -5.57 4.18
C VAL A 163 -11.77 -6.41 4.16
N ARG A 164 -11.01 -6.42 5.27
CA ARG A 164 -9.74 -7.14 5.39
C ARG A 164 -9.63 -7.90 6.70
N TRP A 165 -8.87 -8.99 6.64
CA TRP A 165 -8.45 -9.78 7.80
C TRP A 165 -9.59 -10.17 8.74
N PRO A 166 -10.70 -10.75 8.23
CA PRO A 166 -11.79 -11.16 9.10
C PRO A 166 -11.35 -12.34 9.98
N SER A 167 -11.94 -12.39 11.15
CA SER A 167 -11.80 -13.49 12.11
C SER A 167 -13.09 -13.64 12.90
N THR A 168 -13.43 -14.85 13.31
CA THR A 168 -14.67 -15.15 14.01
C THR A 168 -14.45 -15.73 15.39
N ASP A 169 -15.42 -15.52 16.30
CA ASP A 169 -15.54 -16.21 17.58
C ASP A 169 -16.32 -17.54 17.47
N HIS A 170 -16.81 -17.90 16.28
CA HIS A 170 -17.72 -19.02 16.00
C HIS A 170 -19.05 -18.97 16.78
N GLN A 171 -19.36 -17.85 17.43
CA GLN A 171 -20.59 -17.65 18.22
C GLN A 171 -21.50 -16.58 17.61
N GLY A 172 -21.18 -16.11 16.41
CA GLY A 172 -21.98 -15.13 15.70
C GLY A 172 -21.32 -13.77 15.55
N ARG A 173 -20.03 -13.62 15.90
CA ARG A 173 -19.31 -12.36 15.69
C ARG A 173 -18.16 -12.54 14.73
N ILE A 174 -18.01 -11.56 13.84
CA ILE A 174 -16.88 -11.42 12.94
C ILE A 174 -16.22 -10.08 13.23
N VAL A 175 -14.93 -10.10 13.55
CA VAL A 175 -14.10 -8.90 13.62
C VAL A 175 -13.32 -8.76 12.31
N TYR A 176 -13.22 -7.54 11.78
CA TYR A 176 -12.49 -7.27 10.56
C TYR A 176 -11.93 -5.84 10.53
N GLU A 177 -10.99 -5.58 9.64
CA GLU A 177 -10.46 -4.25 9.37
C GLU A 177 -11.22 -3.60 8.21
N LEU A 178 -11.60 -2.33 8.39
CA LEU A 178 -12.17 -1.46 7.37
C LEU A 178 -11.62 -0.05 7.56
N ASP A 179 -11.00 0.52 6.52
CA ASP A 179 -10.44 1.88 6.55
C ASP A 179 -9.51 2.13 7.76
N GLY A 180 -8.66 1.14 8.08
CA GLY A 180 -7.73 1.24 9.22
C GLY A 180 -8.37 1.16 10.60
N GLN A 181 -9.66 0.86 10.70
CA GLN A 181 -10.39 0.65 11.95
C GLN A 181 -10.79 -0.81 12.10
N LEU A 182 -10.93 -1.28 13.34
CA LEU A 182 -11.54 -2.57 13.61
C LEU A 182 -13.05 -2.43 13.72
N HIS A 183 -13.75 -3.34 13.05
CA HIS A 183 -15.20 -3.48 13.10
C HIS A 183 -15.59 -4.82 13.72
N VAL A 184 -16.74 -4.87 14.37
CA VAL A 184 -17.37 -6.09 14.85
C VAL A 184 -18.76 -6.18 14.24
N LEU A 185 -18.98 -7.20 13.43
CA LEU A 185 -20.26 -7.58 12.87
C LEU A 185 -20.86 -8.70 13.71
N ASP A 186 -22.10 -8.52 14.17
CA ASP A 186 -22.93 -9.56 14.77
C ASP A 186 -23.83 -10.13 13.66
N VAL A 187 -23.56 -11.36 13.22
CA VAL A 187 -24.27 -11.98 12.08
C VAL A 187 -25.73 -12.35 12.40
N ASN A 188 -26.09 -12.47 13.69
CA ASN A 188 -27.44 -12.79 14.11
C ASN A 188 -28.38 -11.58 14.05
N THR A 189 -27.81 -10.39 14.28
CA THR A 189 -28.58 -9.14 14.33
C THR A 189 -28.33 -8.24 13.12
N GLY A 190 -27.24 -8.49 12.38
CA GLY A 190 -26.75 -7.62 11.31
C GLY A 190 -26.11 -6.32 11.81
N ALA A 191 -25.92 -6.17 13.11
CA ALA A 191 -25.30 -4.98 13.69
C ALA A 191 -23.79 -4.97 13.40
N ASP A 192 -23.30 -3.89 12.79
CA ASP A 192 -21.90 -3.66 12.47
C ASP A 192 -21.42 -2.38 13.15
N GLN A 193 -20.36 -2.46 13.95
CA GLN A 193 -19.88 -1.36 14.76
C GLN A 193 -18.36 -1.25 14.73
N ALA A 194 -17.87 -0.03 14.50
CA ALA A 194 -16.45 0.28 14.68
C ALA A 194 -16.05 0.19 16.16
N VAL A 195 -14.92 -0.45 16.44
CA VAL A 195 -14.37 -0.57 17.79
C VAL A 195 -13.54 0.67 18.12
N THR A 196 -13.98 1.43 19.12
CA THR A 196 -13.20 2.57 19.61
C THR A 196 -11.98 2.06 20.39
N ILE A 197 -10.79 2.27 19.81
CA ILE A 197 -9.51 1.91 20.44
C ILE A 197 -8.82 3.18 20.94
N THR A 198 -8.59 3.26 22.24
CA THR A 198 -7.78 4.33 22.83
C THR A 198 -6.41 3.78 23.17
N VAL A 199 -5.38 4.30 22.51
CA VAL A 199 -3.99 3.97 22.81
C VAL A 199 -3.41 5.08 23.68
N PRO A 200 -3.14 4.81 24.97
CA PRO A 200 -2.46 5.78 25.83
C PRO A 200 -1.06 6.03 25.27
N ASP A 201 -0.75 7.27 24.96
CA ASP A 201 0.56 7.68 24.44
C ASP A 201 1.00 8.96 25.16
N ASP A 202 2.14 8.93 25.83
CA ASP A 202 2.78 10.09 26.44
C ASP A 202 3.26 11.12 25.42
N GLY A 203 3.15 10.82 24.13
CA GLY A 203 3.53 11.69 23.05
C GLY A 203 5.03 12.00 23.02
N LEU A 204 5.88 11.15 23.60
CA LEU A 204 7.32 11.39 23.68
C LEU A 204 7.96 11.58 22.32
N TRP A 205 7.51 10.84 21.32
CA TRP A 205 8.01 10.93 19.95
C TRP A 205 7.54 12.21 19.23
N LYS A 206 6.45 12.85 19.67
CA LYS A 206 5.96 14.14 19.16
C LYS A 206 6.71 15.33 19.72
N ARG A 207 7.54 15.13 20.76
CA ARG A 207 8.30 16.23 21.36
C ARG A 207 9.40 16.72 20.40
N PRO A 208 9.55 18.05 20.24
CA PRO A 208 10.63 18.60 19.45
C PRO A 208 11.99 18.06 19.90
N ARG A 209 12.76 17.54 18.97
CA ARG A 209 14.12 17.05 19.22
C ARG A 209 15.05 17.46 18.08
N ARG A 210 16.32 17.63 18.38
CA ARG A 210 17.34 17.78 17.35
C ARG A 210 17.83 16.39 16.92
N ILE A 211 17.85 16.18 15.63
CA ILE A 211 18.39 14.96 15.02
C ILE A 211 19.45 15.34 13.98
N SER A 212 20.44 14.47 13.78
CA SER A 212 21.31 14.57 12.61
C SER A 212 20.54 14.13 11.39
N VAL A 213 20.61 14.88 10.31
CA VAL A 213 20.01 14.55 9.01
C VAL A 213 21.05 14.27 7.94
N ALA A 214 22.31 14.09 8.33
CA ALA A 214 23.40 13.88 7.38
C ALA A 214 23.21 12.63 6.50
N ASP A 215 22.61 11.60 7.07
CA ASP A 215 22.33 10.34 6.37
C ASP A 215 20.95 10.33 5.67
N ASP A 216 20.14 11.38 5.87
CA ASP A 216 18.81 11.53 5.32
C ASP A 216 18.75 12.51 4.13
N ILE A 217 19.89 13.02 3.66
CA ILE A 217 19.93 13.93 2.51
C ILE A 217 19.61 13.14 1.23
N SER A 218 18.52 13.49 0.58
CA SER A 218 18.04 12.84 -0.65
C SER A 218 18.39 13.63 -1.92
N ASP A 219 18.56 14.93 -1.81
CA ASP A 219 18.84 15.82 -2.94
C ASP A 219 19.57 17.09 -2.49
N PHE A 220 20.27 17.74 -3.40
CA PHE A 220 20.95 19.02 -3.12
C PHE A 220 21.14 19.86 -4.39
N ASP A 221 21.23 21.16 -4.21
CA ASP A 221 21.60 22.11 -5.25
C ASP A 221 22.47 23.25 -4.67
N VAL A 222 23.30 23.84 -5.52
CA VAL A 222 24.26 24.89 -5.13
C VAL A 222 23.81 26.24 -5.67
N SER A 223 23.82 27.26 -4.80
CA SER A 223 23.49 28.63 -5.23
C SER A 223 24.41 29.09 -6.37
N PRO A 224 23.93 29.95 -7.30
CA PRO A 224 24.69 30.36 -8.48
C PRO A 224 26.07 30.97 -8.20
N LYS A 225 26.26 31.54 -7.01
CA LYS A 225 27.55 32.09 -6.57
C LYS A 225 28.39 31.14 -5.73
N GLY A 226 27.91 29.91 -5.47
CA GLY A 226 28.60 28.95 -4.60
C GLY A 226 28.69 29.35 -3.13
N GLU A 227 27.84 30.27 -2.68
CA GLU A 227 27.89 30.75 -1.28
C GLU A 227 27.06 29.89 -0.32
N ARG A 228 26.04 29.23 -0.82
CA ARG A 228 25.13 28.35 -0.08
C ARG A 228 24.76 27.11 -0.89
N ALA A 229 24.39 26.05 -0.19
CA ALA A 229 23.75 24.89 -0.78
C ALA A 229 22.32 24.71 -0.22
N ALA A 230 21.40 24.27 -1.06
CA ALA A 230 20.11 23.73 -0.65
C ALA A 230 20.24 22.23 -0.44
N PHE A 231 19.50 21.69 0.51
CA PHE A 231 19.43 20.26 0.80
C PHE A 231 17.99 19.87 1.03
N VAL A 232 17.62 18.73 0.50
CA VAL A 232 16.39 18.05 0.84
C VAL A 232 16.70 16.98 1.87
N ALA A 233 16.03 17.02 3.00
CA ALA A 233 16.22 16.02 4.05
C ALA A 233 14.89 15.80 4.80
N ARG A 234 14.41 14.56 4.85
CA ARG A 234 13.19 14.14 5.54
C ARG A 234 11.94 14.94 5.15
N GLY A 235 11.79 15.20 3.86
CA GLY A 235 10.64 15.94 3.34
C GLY A 235 10.64 17.44 3.66
N GLU A 236 11.81 18.05 3.93
CA GLU A 236 11.93 19.48 4.15
C GLU A 236 13.15 20.06 3.42
N ILE A 237 13.06 21.35 3.06
CA ILE A 237 14.12 22.08 2.35
C ILE A 237 14.94 22.90 3.31
N PHE A 238 16.23 22.67 3.30
CA PHE A 238 17.20 23.41 4.10
C PHE A 238 18.19 24.18 3.22
N THR A 239 18.70 25.30 3.71
CA THR A 239 19.90 25.91 3.12
C THR A 239 21.00 26.06 4.15
N ALA A 240 22.22 25.71 3.76
CA ALA A 240 23.42 25.88 4.58
C ALA A 240 24.46 26.70 3.83
N PRO A 241 25.20 27.60 4.50
CA PRO A 241 26.34 28.28 3.89
C PRO A 241 27.48 27.32 3.67
N ILE A 242 28.27 27.50 2.60
CA ILE A 242 29.42 26.66 2.31
C ILE A 242 30.56 26.95 3.32
N GLU A 243 30.74 28.21 3.73
CA GLU A 243 31.75 28.53 4.71
C GLU A 243 31.17 28.76 6.12
N LYS A 244 30.60 29.92 6.38
CA LYS A 244 30.10 30.34 7.69
C LYS A 244 28.71 30.93 7.64
N GLY A 245 27.89 30.62 8.64
CA GLY A 245 26.56 31.16 8.80
C GLY A 245 25.54 30.11 9.29
N PRO A 246 24.30 30.51 9.51
CA PRO A 246 23.28 29.60 9.99
C PRO A 246 22.73 28.71 8.87
N THR A 247 22.50 27.42 9.18
CA THR A 247 21.59 26.56 8.43
C THR A 247 20.16 27.01 8.69
N ARG A 248 19.34 27.03 7.66
CA ARG A 248 17.94 27.43 7.72
C ARG A 248 17.06 26.31 7.20
N ASN A 249 16.03 25.98 7.94
CA ASN A 249 14.91 25.22 7.40
C ASN A 249 13.94 26.20 6.74
N LEU A 250 13.69 26.06 5.44
CA LEU A 250 12.92 27.01 4.66
C LEU A 250 11.42 26.69 4.66
N THR A 251 11.05 25.41 4.66
CA THR A 251 9.66 24.98 4.47
C THR A 251 8.95 24.75 5.79
N ARG A 252 9.54 24.04 6.74
CA ARG A 252 8.94 23.71 8.06
C ARG A 252 7.55 23.10 7.94
N SER A 253 7.35 22.26 6.94
CA SER A 253 6.09 21.71 6.51
C SER A 253 5.88 20.31 7.13
N SER A 254 5.62 20.27 8.43
CA SER A 254 5.31 19.01 9.08
C SER A 254 4.06 18.36 8.47
N GLY A 255 4.21 17.17 7.88
CA GLY A 255 3.13 16.43 7.24
C GLY A 255 3.02 16.62 5.72
N ALA A 256 3.96 17.35 5.12
CA ALA A 256 4.17 17.40 3.67
C ALA A 256 5.53 16.81 3.32
N ASP A 257 5.67 16.33 2.09
CA ASP A 257 6.93 15.89 1.50
C ASP A 257 7.44 16.93 0.51
N ASP A 258 8.42 17.74 0.95
CA ASP A 258 9.07 18.74 0.11
C ASP A 258 10.33 18.14 -0.49
N HIS A 259 10.44 18.14 -1.82
CA HIS A 259 11.56 17.52 -2.53
C HIS A 259 11.96 18.27 -3.80
N SER A 260 13.01 17.81 -4.50
CA SER A 260 13.47 18.35 -5.79
C SER A 260 13.77 19.84 -5.76
N ALA A 261 14.61 20.27 -4.81
CA ALA A 261 14.95 21.68 -4.65
C ALA A 261 15.87 22.19 -5.74
N ALA A 262 15.52 23.32 -6.37
CA ALA A 262 16.28 23.97 -7.43
C ALA A 262 16.45 25.47 -7.18
N TRP A 263 17.69 25.97 -7.18
CA TRP A 263 18.00 27.39 -7.07
C TRP A 263 17.62 28.17 -8.33
N SER A 264 17.00 29.32 -8.14
CA SER A 264 16.86 30.28 -9.26
C SER A 264 18.22 30.83 -9.69
N PRO A 265 18.47 31.01 -10.99
CA PRO A 265 19.71 31.61 -11.51
C PRO A 265 20.10 32.96 -10.94
N ASP A 266 19.12 33.78 -10.51
CA ASP A 266 19.36 35.05 -9.84
C ASP A 266 19.76 34.88 -8.34
N GLY A 267 19.69 33.66 -7.81
CA GLY A 267 20.08 33.31 -6.45
C GLY A 267 19.11 33.75 -5.36
N LYS A 268 17.90 34.20 -5.70
CA LYS A 268 16.97 34.79 -4.71
C LYS A 268 15.95 33.74 -4.21
N HIS A 269 15.60 32.78 -5.02
CA HIS A 269 14.54 31.83 -4.74
C HIS A 269 15.00 30.39 -4.87
N ILE A 270 14.23 29.48 -4.27
CA ILE A 270 14.33 28.05 -4.46
C ILE A 270 12.95 27.56 -4.87
N ALA A 271 12.89 26.88 -6.02
CA ALA A 271 11.73 26.09 -6.41
C ALA A 271 11.83 24.69 -5.79
N TYR A 272 10.71 24.10 -5.46
CA TYR A 272 10.64 22.73 -4.95
C TYR A 272 9.25 22.15 -5.25
N ILE A 273 9.12 20.85 -5.15
CA ILE A 273 7.85 20.15 -5.25
C ILE A 273 7.36 19.84 -3.83
N SER A 274 6.06 20.00 -3.60
CA SER A 274 5.44 19.72 -2.30
C SER A 274 4.02 19.19 -2.47
N ASP A 275 3.65 18.18 -1.69
CA ASP A 275 2.31 17.63 -1.57
C ASP A 275 1.46 18.30 -0.46
N ALA A 276 1.88 19.46 0.05
CA ALA A 276 1.21 20.17 1.15
C ALA A 276 -0.27 20.47 0.90
N THR A 277 -0.73 20.46 -0.36
CA THR A 277 -2.13 20.64 -0.74
C THR A 277 -2.85 19.36 -1.15
N GLY A 278 -2.23 18.20 -0.89
CA GLY A 278 -2.77 16.87 -1.15
C GLY A 278 -2.15 16.16 -2.36
N GLU A 279 -1.68 16.93 -3.34
CA GLU A 279 -0.99 16.44 -4.55
C GLU A 279 0.26 17.29 -4.80
N ASP A 280 1.20 16.76 -5.61
CA ASP A 280 2.43 17.44 -5.95
C ASP A 280 2.16 18.73 -6.73
N GLU A 281 2.74 19.83 -6.24
CA GLU A 281 2.70 21.13 -6.90
C GLU A 281 4.06 21.80 -6.85
N ILE A 282 4.34 22.72 -7.77
CA ILE A 282 5.54 23.56 -7.75
C ILE A 282 5.34 24.70 -6.78
N TRP A 283 6.27 24.80 -5.86
CA TRP A 283 6.34 25.88 -4.88
C TRP A 283 7.63 26.69 -5.03
N VAL A 284 7.60 27.94 -4.62
CA VAL A 284 8.77 28.82 -4.62
C VAL A 284 8.88 29.53 -3.27
N VAL A 285 10.08 29.53 -2.70
CA VAL A 285 10.41 30.17 -1.41
C VAL A 285 11.62 31.09 -1.55
N ASP A 286 11.66 32.18 -0.77
CA ASP A 286 12.86 33.03 -0.64
C ASP A 286 14.02 32.23 -0.01
N GLN A 287 15.21 32.32 -0.59
CA GLN A 287 16.39 31.56 -0.15
C GLN A 287 16.82 31.86 1.29
N ALA A 288 16.46 33.01 1.86
CA ALA A 288 16.73 33.36 3.24
C ALA A 288 15.59 32.95 4.19
N GLY A 289 14.53 32.33 3.68
CA GLY A 289 13.32 31.96 4.44
C GLY A 289 12.50 33.19 4.88
N LYS A 290 12.54 34.25 4.09
CA LYS A 290 11.72 35.46 4.34
C LYS A 290 10.37 35.30 3.67
N GLY A 291 9.31 35.58 4.41
CA GLY A 291 7.94 35.45 3.92
C GLY A 291 7.47 34.01 3.85
N ASN A 292 6.30 33.80 3.28
CA ASN A 292 5.71 32.49 3.08
C ASN A 292 6.12 31.90 1.71
N ALA A 293 6.22 30.59 1.62
CA ALA A 293 6.33 29.91 0.35
C ALA A 293 5.06 30.17 -0.49
N LYS A 294 5.22 30.26 -1.79
CA LYS A 294 4.14 30.50 -2.75
C LYS A 294 3.95 29.26 -3.61
N LYS A 295 2.73 28.70 -3.62
CA LYS A 295 2.32 27.67 -4.59
C LYS A 295 2.21 28.33 -5.96
N ILE A 296 2.83 27.75 -6.98
CA ILE A 296 2.91 28.30 -8.33
C ILE A 296 1.96 27.59 -9.29
N THR A 297 1.82 26.26 -9.15
CA THR A 297 0.91 25.43 -9.95
C THR A 297 -0.30 25.01 -9.14
N ASP A 298 -1.36 24.52 -9.81
CA ASP A 298 -2.58 24.04 -9.16
C ASP A 298 -3.31 23.02 -10.02
N GLY A 299 -3.74 21.92 -9.40
CA GLY A 299 -4.60 20.92 -10.03
C GLY A 299 -3.88 19.75 -10.69
N HIS A 300 -2.60 19.55 -10.41
CA HIS A 300 -1.91 18.32 -10.82
C HIS A 300 -2.43 17.13 -10.00
N ALA A 301 -2.65 16.00 -10.70
CA ALA A 301 -3.06 14.73 -10.11
C ALA A 301 -2.01 13.63 -10.34
N ALA A 302 -0.79 14.02 -10.71
CA ALA A 302 0.32 13.13 -11.00
C ALA A 302 1.56 13.61 -10.27
N GLN A 303 2.42 12.69 -9.86
CA GLN A 303 3.71 13.03 -9.27
C GLN A 303 4.54 13.87 -10.24
N LEU A 304 5.04 15.02 -9.76
CA LEU A 304 5.87 15.93 -10.50
C LEU A 304 7.37 15.62 -10.32
N ARG A 305 8.20 16.10 -11.27
CA ARG A 305 9.64 15.81 -11.30
C ARG A 305 10.46 16.94 -11.88
N ASN A 306 11.70 17.07 -11.39
CA ASN A 306 12.80 17.82 -11.99
C ASN A 306 12.46 19.26 -12.36
N PRO A 307 12.11 20.14 -11.41
CA PRO A 307 11.89 21.54 -11.71
C PRO A 307 13.19 22.23 -12.17
N VAL A 308 13.19 22.86 -13.33
CA VAL A 308 14.34 23.54 -13.93
C VAL A 308 13.98 24.99 -14.26
N TRP A 309 14.69 25.90 -13.63
CA TRP A 309 14.51 27.32 -13.87
C TRP A 309 15.00 27.78 -15.25
N SER A 310 14.29 28.69 -15.87
CA SER A 310 14.84 29.43 -17.01
C SER A 310 15.98 30.33 -16.55
N PRO A 311 17.02 30.60 -17.39
CA PRO A 311 18.16 31.45 -17.04
C PRO A 311 17.80 32.85 -16.55
N ASP A 312 16.69 33.40 -17.00
CA ASP A 312 16.16 34.69 -16.57
C ASP A 312 15.38 34.65 -15.25
N SER A 313 15.25 33.44 -14.63
CA SER A 313 14.52 33.23 -13.38
C SER A 313 13.03 33.56 -13.42
N THR A 314 12.40 33.58 -14.60
CA THR A 314 10.98 33.95 -14.75
C THR A 314 10.05 32.75 -14.91
N ARG A 315 10.58 31.59 -15.35
CA ARG A 315 9.80 30.38 -15.64
C ARG A 315 10.46 29.15 -15.04
N ILE A 316 9.66 28.11 -14.84
CA ILE A 316 10.11 26.80 -14.41
C ILE A 316 9.54 25.77 -15.39
N ALA A 317 10.41 24.92 -15.94
CA ALA A 317 10.02 23.71 -16.65
C ALA A 317 10.00 22.52 -15.66
N PHE A 318 9.04 21.64 -15.77
CA PHE A 318 8.92 20.44 -14.95
C PHE A 318 8.14 19.36 -15.69
N ALA A 319 8.32 18.10 -15.29
CA ALA A 319 7.63 16.99 -15.91
C ALA A 319 6.76 16.23 -14.89
N ASP A 320 5.81 15.44 -15.38
CA ASP A 320 5.08 14.46 -14.57
C ASP A 320 5.56 13.02 -14.83
N ILE A 321 5.04 12.07 -14.04
CA ILE A 321 5.36 10.64 -14.19
C ILE A 321 4.79 10.01 -15.45
N TYR A 322 3.83 10.65 -16.12
CA TYR A 322 3.19 10.15 -17.34
C TYR A 322 3.88 10.63 -18.62
N GLY A 323 4.95 11.43 -18.50
CA GLY A 323 5.74 11.88 -19.64
C GLY A 323 5.35 13.26 -20.18
N LYS A 324 4.49 14.00 -19.50
CA LYS A 324 4.16 15.36 -19.89
C LYS A 324 5.20 16.33 -19.39
N LEU A 325 5.53 17.32 -20.24
CA LEU A 325 6.42 18.44 -19.93
C LEU A 325 5.64 19.72 -19.88
N PHE A 326 5.80 20.46 -18.80
CA PHE A 326 5.12 21.74 -18.54
C PHE A 326 6.10 22.90 -18.39
N VAL A 327 5.65 24.08 -18.66
CA VAL A 327 6.33 25.33 -18.34
C VAL A 327 5.35 26.25 -17.60
N VAL A 328 5.73 26.70 -16.41
CA VAL A 328 4.95 27.66 -15.63
C VAL A 328 5.67 29.00 -15.50
N THR A 329 4.94 30.10 -15.61
CA THR A 329 5.43 31.47 -15.35
C THR A 329 5.28 31.79 -13.86
N VAL A 330 6.38 32.01 -13.15
CA VAL A 330 6.42 32.13 -11.69
C VAL A 330 5.59 33.33 -11.17
N ALA A 331 5.60 34.44 -11.89
CA ALA A 331 4.88 35.65 -11.47
C ALA A 331 3.36 35.49 -11.52
N THR A 332 2.84 34.76 -12.50
CA THR A 332 1.39 34.67 -12.80
C THR A 332 0.78 33.34 -12.49
N GLY A 333 1.58 32.26 -12.41
CA GLY A 333 1.11 30.87 -12.36
C GLY A 333 0.55 30.37 -13.70
N ALA A 334 0.72 31.16 -14.79
CA ALA A 334 0.29 30.70 -16.12
C ALA A 334 1.15 29.52 -16.58
N GLU A 335 0.49 28.41 -16.89
CA GLU A 335 1.10 27.14 -17.23
C GLU A 335 0.74 26.71 -18.63
N VAL A 336 1.67 26.04 -19.31
CA VAL A 336 1.50 25.48 -20.66
C VAL A 336 2.11 24.08 -20.69
N GLU A 337 1.37 23.08 -21.18
CA GLU A 337 1.89 21.79 -21.58
C GLU A 337 2.68 21.96 -22.89
N VAL A 338 3.97 21.61 -22.88
CA VAL A 338 4.90 21.79 -23.99
C VAL A 338 5.03 20.53 -24.83
N ALA A 339 5.01 19.37 -24.17
CA ALA A 339 5.18 18.06 -24.82
C ALA A 339 4.51 16.96 -24.01
N ASP A 340 4.19 15.84 -24.71
CA ASP A 340 3.67 14.62 -24.12
C ASP A 340 4.44 13.45 -24.72
N ASP A 341 5.23 12.74 -23.92
CA ASP A 341 5.95 11.52 -24.30
C ASP A 341 5.09 10.29 -23.99
N ILE A 342 4.20 9.93 -24.89
CA ILE A 342 3.26 8.81 -24.75
C ILE A 342 3.94 7.43 -24.70
N TYR A 343 5.24 7.34 -25.02
CA TYR A 343 6.01 6.08 -25.04
C TYR A 343 6.97 5.96 -23.86
N GLY A 344 7.10 6.96 -23.02
CA GLY A 344 8.05 6.92 -21.93
C GLY A 344 7.93 8.06 -20.94
N GLN A 345 8.94 8.21 -20.12
CA GLN A 345 9.04 9.29 -19.16
C GLN A 345 9.91 10.41 -19.71
N MET A 346 9.55 11.65 -19.42
CA MET A 346 10.36 12.82 -19.74
C MET A 346 11.59 12.88 -18.83
N PHE A 347 12.77 12.53 -19.34
CA PHE A 347 14.01 12.43 -18.55
C PHE A 347 14.95 13.60 -18.67
N GLY A 348 14.90 14.36 -19.76
CA GLY A 348 15.84 15.44 -19.98
C GLY A 348 15.24 16.59 -20.75
N TYR A 349 15.38 17.77 -20.17
CA TYR A 349 15.06 19.06 -20.80
C TYR A 349 15.95 20.15 -20.24
N GLU A 350 16.27 21.13 -21.08
CA GLU A 350 17.19 22.20 -20.73
C GLU A 350 16.81 23.48 -21.47
N TRP A 351 16.92 24.61 -20.77
CA TRP A 351 16.68 25.93 -21.35
C TRP A 351 17.85 26.40 -22.18
N SER A 352 17.55 27.09 -23.29
CA SER A 352 18.55 27.88 -23.99
C SER A 352 19.06 29.03 -23.11
N PRO A 353 20.34 29.48 -23.29
CA PRO A 353 20.92 30.55 -22.46
C PRO A 353 20.15 31.88 -22.51
N ASP A 354 19.44 32.15 -23.59
CA ASP A 354 18.59 33.34 -23.76
C ASP A 354 17.18 33.18 -23.19
N SER A 355 16.89 32.04 -22.56
CA SER A 355 15.56 31.67 -22.05
C SER A 355 14.47 31.55 -23.11
N GLY A 356 14.82 31.62 -24.39
CA GLY A 356 13.86 31.69 -25.49
C GLY A 356 13.32 30.31 -25.91
N HIS A 357 14.07 29.27 -25.64
CA HIS A 357 13.76 27.91 -26.10
C HIS A 357 13.99 26.89 -24.99
N LEU A 358 13.27 25.77 -25.08
CA LEU A 358 13.43 24.59 -24.23
C LEU A 358 13.75 23.40 -25.15
N ALA A 359 14.91 22.77 -24.97
CA ALA A 359 15.28 21.52 -25.64
C ALA A 359 14.86 20.33 -24.78
N PHE A 360 14.33 19.25 -25.38
CA PHE A 360 13.93 18.05 -24.68
C PHE A 360 13.99 16.83 -25.61
N PHE A 361 13.95 15.63 -25.00
CA PHE A 361 13.93 14.36 -25.72
C PHE A 361 12.54 13.73 -25.65
N LEU A 362 12.10 13.16 -26.77
CA LEU A 362 10.89 12.32 -26.84
C LEU A 362 11.27 10.91 -27.29
N ASN A 363 10.62 9.91 -26.72
CA ASN A 363 10.67 8.55 -27.24
C ASN A 363 9.78 8.41 -28.48
N ASN A 364 10.16 7.51 -29.38
CA ASN A 364 9.31 7.11 -30.50
C ASN A 364 8.76 5.69 -30.27
N GLU A 365 7.94 5.21 -31.22
CA GLU A 365 7.33 3.87 -31.20
C GLU A 365 8.35 2.72 -31.05
N THR A 366 9.62 2.95 -31.39
CA THR A 366 10.69 1.96 -31.31
C THR A 366 11.50 2.09 -30.00
N GLY A 367 11.15 3.02 -29.11
CA GLY A 367 11.92 3.32 -27.91
C GLY A 367 13.23 4.06 -28.15
N VAL A 368 13.43 4.63 -29.34
CA VAL A 368 14.61 5.44 -29.67
C VAL A 368 14.29 6.92 -29.44
N PHE A 369 15.16 7.62 -28.72
CA PHE A 369 15.02 9.06 -28.49
C PHE A 369 15.10 9.87 -29.79
N ARG A 370 14.34 10.92 -29.88
CA ARG A 370 14.35 11.94 -30.94
C ARG A 370 14.64 13.31 -30.36
#